data_802e654bb6446468fc4201f4cd59e0fd
#
_entry.id   802e654bb6446468fc4201f4cd59e0fd
#
_cell.length_a   1.000
_cell.length_b   1.000
_cell.length_c   1.000
_cell.angle_alpha   90.00
_cell.angle_beta   90.00
_cell.angle_gamma   90.00
#
_symmetry.space_group_name_H-M   'P 1'
#
loop_
_entity.id
_entity.type
_entity.pdbx_description
1 polymer ?
#
loop_
_entity_poly.entity_id
_entity_poly.type
_entity_poly.pdbx_seq_one_letter_code
_entity_poly.pdbx_strand_id
1 'polypeptide(L)'
;MRSQQPQNPDLGMKMGKPAPPAGPLKITFGDKSAEWTAATLAALPHKTITVYNEHAKANQTYSGVELIDLLKPLGVPEKPHGKEFRLYLVAEGSDGYQVVYSIGEVTPDVHDGTAIVADALEGKPIGETGPLQLVLTGEKRPARWVHNLVAIRVRVAE
;
A
#
# COMPACT_ATOMS: atom_id res chain seq x y z
N MET A 1 -20.72 14.61 7.80
CA MET A 1 -20.52 13.73 7.26
C MET A 1 -19.94 13.51 6.95
N ARG A 2 -19.81 13.81 7.48
CA ARG A 2 -19.20 13.08 7.15
C ARG A 2 -18.58 12.78 7.06
N SER A 3 -18.70 13.07 7.79
CA SER A 3 -18.14 12.20 7.53
C SER A 3 -17.52 12.01 7.61
N GLN A 4 -17.45 12.12 8.06
CA GLN A 4 -16.95 11.35 7.95
C GLN A 4 -16.59 10.87 7.93
N GLN A 5 -16.56 11.22 8.56
CA GLN A 5 -16.26 10.31 8.43
C GLN A 5 -16.07 9.90 8.27
N PRO A 6 -16.06 10.39 8.92
CA PRO A 6 -15.90 9.48 8.63
C PRO A 6 -15.72 9.19 8.44
N GLN A 7 -15.81 9.19 8.91
CA GLN A 7 -15.93 8.34 8.48
C GLN A 7 -15.93 7.74 8.18
N ASN A 8 -16.04 8.27 8.90
CA ASN A 8 -16.25 7.26 8.39
C ASN A 8 -16.44 7.04 8.12
N PRO A 9 -16.68 7.23 8.46
CA PRO A 9 -16.99 6.49 8.00
C PRO A 9 -17.27 6.30 7.71
N ASP A 10 -17.35 6.49 8.20
CA ASP A 10 -17.72 5.79 7.54
C ASP A 10 -17.90 5.80 7.31
N LEU A 11 -18.06 6.28 7.65
CA LEU A 11 -18.25 5.81 7.10
C LEU A 11 -18.61 5.70 6.46
N GLY A 12 -18.93 5.97 6.59
CA GLY A 12 -19.25 5.36 5.70
C GLY A 12 -19.55 5.48 5.21
N MET A 13 -19.71 5.45 4.96
CA MET A 13 -19.95 5.12 4.16
C MET A 13 -20.36 5.26 3.54
N LYS A 14 -20.62 5.37 2.89
CA LYS A 14 -21.14 5.43 2.02
C LYS A 14 -21.87 4.82 1.41
N MET A 15 -22.69 4.98 1.62
CA MET A 15 -23.26 4.25 0.87
C MET A 15 -23.43 4.55 -0.35
N GLY A 16 -23.54 3.99 -1.11
CA GLY A 16 -24.06 4.20 -2.28
C GLY A 16 -23.24 4.40 -3.47
N LYS A 17 -22.44 5.35 -3.59
CA LYS A 17 -21.64 5.53 -4.79
C LYS A 17 -20.41 4.66 -4.78
N PRO A 18 -20.12 3.97 -5.88
CA PRO A 18 -18.81 3.32 -5.98
C PRO A 18 -17.71 4.37 -5.90
N ALA A 19 -16.58 4.00 -5.33
CA ALA A 19 -15.41 4.88 -5.31
C ALA A 19 -15.03 5.23 -6.75
N PRO A 20 -14.48 6.43 -7.01
CA PRO A 20 -13.98 6.75 -8.34
C PRO A 20 -12.94 5.72 -8.76
N PRO A 21 -12.82 5.43 -10.07
CA PRO A 21 -11.77 4.53 -10.52
C PRO A 21 -10.42 5.02 -10.02
N ALA A 22 -9.61 4.10 -9.53
CA ALA A 22 -8.27 4.46 -9.08
C ALA A 22 -7.42 4.84 -10.28
N GLY A 23 -6.77 5.99 -10.20
CA GLY A 23 -5.78 6.39 -11.17
C GLY A 23 -4.48 5.65 -10.98
N PRO A 24 -3.40 6.06 -11.67
CA PRO A 24 -2.09 5.47 -11.43
C PRO A 24 -1.65 5.66 -9.99
N LEU A 25 -0.84 4.74 -9.49
CA LEU A 25 -0.17 4.92 -8.22
C LEU A 25 0.99 5.88 -8.41
N LYS A 26 0.98 6.97 -7.68
CA LYS A 26 2.09 7.93 -7.69
C LYS A 26 2.89 7.79 -6.41
N ILE A 27 4.20 7.59 -6.55
CA ILE A 27 5.11 7.50 -5.41
C ILE A 27 6.05 8.69 -5.47
N THR A 28 6.20 9.40 -4.36
CA THR A 28 7.06 10.58 -4.31
C THR A 28 8.02 10.53 -3.13
N PHE A 29 9.21 11.07 -3.36
CA PHE A 29 10.21 11.29 -2.31
C PHE A 29 10.98 12.55 -2.69
N GLY A 30 10.72 13.64 -1.95
CA GLY A 30 11.30 14.94 -2.29
C GLY A 30 10.85 15.39 -3.68
N ASP A 31 11.79 15.70 -4.53
CA ASP A 31 11.52 16.11 -5.92
C ASP A 31 11.47 14.92 -6.90
N LYS A 32 11.62 13.71 -6.40
CA LYS A 32 11.58 12.51 -7.24
C LYS A 32 10.22 11.86 -7.19
N SER A 33 9.79 11.31 -8.32
CA SER A 33 8.50 10.63 -8.38
C SER A 33 8.54 9.53 -9.43
N ALA A 34 7.58 8.60 -9.29
CA ALA A 34 7.34 7.54 -10.25
C ALA A 34 5.85 7.23 -10.26
N GLU A 35 5.35 6.77 -11.38
CA GLU A 35 3.96 6.35 -11.52
C GLU A 35 3.88 4.92 -12.00
N TRP A 36 2.93 4.18 -11.45
CA TRP A 36 2.74 2.77 -11.76
C TRP A 36 1.26 2.48 -11.98
N THR A 37 1.00 1.66 -12.97
CA THR A 37 -0.32 1.07 -13.19
C THR A 37 -0.19 -0.44 -13.01
N ALA A 38 -1.32 -1.14 -12.97
CA ALA A 38 -1.27 -2.60 -12.93
C ALA A 38 -0.49 -3.15 -14.13
N ALA A 39 -0.66 -2.52 -15.30
CA ALA A 39 0.03 -2.96 -16.51
C ALA A 39 1.54 -2.79 -16.43
N THR A 40 2.01 -1.63 -15.92
CA THR A 40 3.46 -1.40 -15.81
C THR A 40 4.08 -2.17 -14.66
N LEU A 41 3.33 -2.37 -13.58
CA LEU A 41 3.80 -3.15 -12.46
C LEU A 41 4.00 -4.63 -12.84
N ALA A 42 3.19 -5.13 -13.75
CA ALA A 42 3.24 -6.52 -14.17
C ALA A 42 4.61 -6.92 -14.74
N ALA A 43 5.38 -5.97 -15.24
CA ALA A 43 6.70 -6.25 -15.82
C ALA A 43 7.79 -6.44 -14.76
N LEU A 44 7.53 -6.12 -13.50
CA LEU A 44 8.52 -6.22 -12.44
C LEU A 44 8.46 -7.58 -11.74
N PRO A 45 9.56 -7.99 -11.09
CA PRO A 45 9.51 -9.22 -10.29
C PRO A 45 8.43 -9.16 -9.22
N HIS A 46 7.68 -10.24 -9.10
CA HIS A 46 6.57 -10.34 -8.16
C HIS A 46 6.88 -11.27 -7.00
N LYS A 47 6.25 -10.99 -5.88
CA LYS A 47 6.29 -11.82 -4.71
C LYS A 47 4.87 -12.20 -4.34
N THR A 48 4.70 -13.42 -3.85
CA THR A 48 3.38 -13.91 -3.44
C THR A 48 3.38 -14.04 -1.93
N ILE A 49 2.33 -13.51 -1.29
CA ILE A 49 2.15 -13.65 0.15
C ILE A 49 0.76 -14.20 0.43
N THR A 50 0.66 -14.97 1.49
CA THR A 50 -0.63 -15.50 1.96
C THR A 50 -0.88 -14.90 3.34
N VAL A 51 -2.03 -14.25 3.49
CA VAL A 51 -2.41 -13.57 4.72
C VAL A 51 -3.83 -13.96 5.09
N TYR A 52 -4.13 -13.95 6.39
CA TYR A 52 -5.49 -14.16 6.84
C TYR A 52 -6.25 -12.85 6.74
N ASN A 53 -7.38 -12.86 6.04
CA ASN A 53 -8.24 -11.70 5.94
C ASN A 53 -9.44 -11.91 6.85
N GLU A 54 -9.52 -11.08 7.90
CA GLU A 54 -10.56 -11.19 8.91
C GLU A 54 -11.95 -10.94 8.34
N HIS A 55 -12.06 -10.02 7.36
CA HIS A 55 -13.36 -9.74 6.73
C HIS A 55 -13.85 -10.91 5.88
N ALA A 56 -12.95 -11.54 5.16
CA ALA A 56 -13.28 -12.71 4.35
C ALA A 56 -13.31 -13.99 5.18
N LYS A 57 -12.76 -13.96 6.40
CA LYS A 57 -12.60 -15.12 7.28
C LYS A 57 -11.89 -16.27 6.60
N ALA A 58 -10.85 -15.94 5.83
CA ALA A 58 -10.12 -16.90 5.05
C ALA A 58 -8.70 -16.41 4.77
N ASN A 59 -7.80 -17.35 4.52
CA ASN A 59 -6.50 -17.00 4.00
C ASN A 59 -6.65 -16.58 2.55
N GLN A 60 -5.94 -15.51 2.18
CA GLN A 60 -5.94 -15.00 0.82
C GLN A 60 -4.52 -14.84 0.33
N THR A 61 -4.29 -15.19 -0.93
CA THR A 61 -2.97 -15.14 -1.55
C THR A 61 -2.93 -13.96 -2.51
N TYR A 62 -2.07 -12.98 -2.18
CA TYR A 62 -1.84 -11.80 -3.00
C TYR A 62 -0.51 -11.93 -3.71
N SER A 63 -0.43 -11.35 -4.90
CA SER A 63 0.81 -11.24 -5.66
C SER A 63 1.06 -9.78 -5.97
N GLY A 64 2.30 -9.35 -5.88
CA GLY A 64 2.65 -7.97 -6.16
C GLY A 64 4.14 -7.73 -6.09
N VAL A 65 4.51 -6.46 -6.21
CA VAL A 65 5.91 -6.03 -6.17
C VAL A 65 6.24 -5.59 -4.76
N GLU A 66 7.39 -6.01 -4.22
CA GLU A 66 7.78 -5.54 -2.89
C GLU A 66 7.87 -4.02 -2.88
N LEU A 67 7.31 -3.43 -1.84
CA LEU A 67 7.27 -1.98 -1.74
C LEU A 67 8.65 -1.36 -1.80
N ILE A 68 9.65 -1.95 -1.13
CA ILE A 68 10.99 -1.40 -1.14
C ILE A 68 11.58 -1.34 -2.55
N ASP A 69 11.21 -2.28 -3.43
CA ASP A 69 11.71 -2.27 -4.80
C ASP A 69 11.16 -1.09 -5.61
N LEU A 70 10.01 -0.57 -5.22
CA LEU A 70 9.44 0.63 -5.84
C LEU A 70 10.02 1.91 -5.24
N LEU A 71 10.54 1.85 -4.03
CA LEU A 71 11.09 3.01 -3.33
C LEU A 71 12.57 3.24 -3.63
N LYS A 72 13.33 2.16 -3.88
CA LYS A 72 14.77 2.27 -4.12
C LYS A 72 15.13 3.21 -5.27
N PRO A 73 14.43 3.16 -6.42
CA PRO A 73 14.78 4.06 -7.52
C PRO A 73 14.61 5.54 -7.19
N LEU A 74 13.85 5.87 -6.14
CA LEU A 74 13.65 7.25 -5.71
C LEU A 74 14.66 7.67 -4.65
N GLY A 75 15.59 6.79 -4.30
CA GLY A 75 16.63 7.12 -3.32
C GLY A 75 16.36 6.66 -1.90
N VAL A 76 15.30 5.89 -1.68
CA VAL A 76 15.03 5.32 -0.35
C VAL A 76 16.03 4.18 -0.11
N PRO A 77 16.74 4.17 1.03
CA PRO A 77 17.73 3.15 1.29
C PRO A 77 17.11 1.78 1.50
N GLU A 78 17.73 0.77 0.88
CA GLU A 78 17.30 -0.63 1.05
C GLU A 78 17.73 -1.18 2.41
N LYS A 79 18.82 -0.67 2.96
CA LYS A 79 19.35 -1.08 4.24
C LYS A 79 19.53 0.17 5.12
N PRO A 80 18.43 0.71 5.64
CA PRO A 80 18.50 1.96 6.40
C PRO A 80 19.28 1.78 7.69
N HIS A 81 19.98 2.85 8.09
CA HIS A 81 20.65 2.90 9.36
C HIS A 81 20.74 4.36 9.84
N GLY A 82 20.85 4.54 11.14
CA GLY A 82 21.00 5.86 11.73
C GLY A 82 19.82 6.76 11.43
N LYS A 83 20.12 7.95 10.93
CA LYS A 83 19.10 8.97 10.65
C LYS A 83 18.13 8.56 9.56
N GLU A 84 18.46 7.56 8.76
CA GLU A 84 17.55 7.08 7.72
C GLU A 84 16.28 6.46 8.30
N PHE A 85 16.30 6.06 9.57
CA PHE A 85 15.09 5.59 10.23
C PHE A 85 14.08 6.69 10.54
N ARG A 86 14.40 7.96 10.24
CA ARG A 86 13.41 9.04 10.31
C ARG A 86 12.45 9.05 9.11
N LEU A 87 12.74 8.25 8.10
CA LEU A 87 11.84 8.16 6.94
C LEU A 87 10.56 7.43 7.31
N TYR A 88 9.47 7.92 6.78
CA TYR A 88 8.16 7.29 6.93
C TYR A 88 7.36 7.47 5.65
N LEU A 89 6.31 6.69 5.52
CA LEU A 89 5.47 6.67 4.33
C LEU A 89 4.05 7.04 4.70
N VAL A 90 3.42 7.84 3.85
CA VAL A 90 1.97 8.03 3.91
C VAL A 90 1.39 7.36 2.68
N ALA A 91 0.57 6.33 2.88
CA ALA A 91 -0.08 5.60 1.80
C ALA A 91 -1.55 5.99 1.75
N GLU A 92 -2.07 6.24 0.57
CA GLU A 92 -3.43 6.77 0.41
C GLU A 92 -4.19 6.01 -0.67
N GLY A 93 -5.45 5.69 -0.37
CA GLY A 93 -6.38 5.12 -1.34
C GLY A 93 -7.18 6.18 -2.06
N SER A 94 -7.88 5.78 -3.13
CA SER A 94 -8.66 6.70 -3.94
C SER A 94 -9.82 7.35 -3.18
N ASP A 95 -10.24 6.75 -2.07
CA ASP A 95 -11.29 7.29 -1.21
C ASP A 95 -10.76 8.25 -0.15
N GLY A 96 -9.45 8.52 -0.15
CA GLY A 96 -8.82 9.41 0.83
C GLY A 96 -8.34 8.73 2.09
N TYR A 97 -8.56 7.42 2.24
CA TYR A 97 -8.07 6.69 3.40
C TYR A 97 -6.54 6.72 3.44
N GLN A 98 -5.97 7.10 4.57
CA GLN A 98 -4.52 7.21 4.71
C GLN A 98 -4.02 6.39 5.87
N VAL A 99 -2.85 5.79 5.68
CA VAL A 99 -2.13 5.12 6.76
C VAL A 99 -0.67 5.52 6.72
N VAL A 100 0.01 5.35 7.84
CA VAL A 100 1.42 5.71 8.00
C VAL A 100 2.21 4.47 8.37
N TYR A 101 3.36 4.31 7.72
CA TYR A 101 4.34 3.28 8.06
C TYR A 101 5.70 3.92 8.25
N SER A 102 6.44 3.46 9.26
CA SER A 102 7.86 3.80 9.34
C SER A 102 8.61 3.02 8.26
N ILE A 103 9.76 3.56 7.83
CA ILE A 103 10.59 2.85 6.86
C ILE A 103 10.99 1.46 7.38
N GLY A 104 11.23 1.34 8.70
CA GLY A 104 11.60 0.07 9.28
C GLY A 104 10.53 -1.00 9.14
N GLU A 105 9.24 -0.62 9.12
CA GLU A 105 8.15 -1.58 9.01
C GLU A 105 8.03 -2.19 7.62
N VAL A 106 8.59 -1.54 6.60
CA VAL A 106 8.45 -1.99 5.22
C VAL A 106 9.77 -2.42 4.59
N THR A 107 10.84 -2.47 5.39
CA THR A 107 12.19 -2.78 4.91
C THR A 107 12.59 -4.18 5.37
N PRO A 108 12.79 -5.13 4.44
CA PRO A 108 13.15 -6.51 4.82
C PRO A 108 14.44 -6.64 5.60
N ASP A 109 15.34 -5.66 5.48
CA ASP A 109 16.63 -5.70 6.18
C ASP A 109 16.46 -5.68 7.70
N VAL A 110 15.42 -5.03 8.20
CA VAL A 110 15.23 -4.85 9.66
C VAL A 110 13.91 -5.39 10.17
N HIS A 111 13.03 -5.89 9.31
CA HIS A 111 11.71 -6.35 9.71
C HIS A 111 11.35 -7.64 8.98
N ASP A 112 10.84 -8.60 9.73
CA ASP A 112 10.53 -9.92 9.17
C ASP A 112 9.33 -9.93 8.22
N GLY A 113 8.46 -8.95 8.31
CA GLY A 113 7.28 -8.90 7.46
C GLY A 113 7.60 -8.52 6.02
N THR A 114 6.63 -8.74 5.16
CA THR A 114 6.72 -8.39 3.74
C THR A 114 5.62 -7.41 3.41
N ALA A 115 6.00 -6.30 2.74
CA ALA A 115 5.06 -5.31 2.24
C ALA A 115 5.09 -5.34 0.73
N ILE A 116 3.92 -5.50 0.09
CA ILE A 116 3.82 -5.52 -1.36
C ILE A 116 2.76 -4.53 -1.84
N VAL A 117 2.98 -4.00 -3.04
CA VAL A 117 1.92 -3.38 -3.81
C VAL A 117 1.33 -4.49 -4.66
N ALA A 118 0.17 -4.97 -4.24
CA ALA A 118 -0.45 -6.13 -4.87
C ALA A 118 -1.24 -5.71 -6.11
N ASP A 119 -1.15 -6.52 -7.16
CA ASP A 119 -1.93 -6.35 -8.39
C ASP A 119 -2.77 -7.58 -8.72
N ALA A 120 -2.70 -8.60 -7.88
CA ALA A 120 -3.49 -9.82 -8.09
C ALA A 120 -3.88 -10.45 -6.75
N LEU A 121 -5.07 -11.07 -6.75
CA LEU A 121 -5.59 -11.81 -5.61
C LEU A 121 -6.05 -13.16 -6.14
N GLU A 122 -5.52 -14.23 -5.54
CA GLU A 122 -5.85 -15.61 -5.96
C GLU A 122 -5.64 -15.82 -7.46
N GLY A 123 -4.57 -15.22 -8.01
CA GLY A 123 -4.21 -15.37 -9.41
C GLY A 123 -5.02 -14.52 -10.40
N LYS A 124 -5.88 -13.66 -9.89
CA LYS A 124 -6.75 -12.80 -10.72
C LYS A 124 -6.56 -11.35 -10.34
N PRO A 125 -6.97 -10.41 -11.22
CA PRO A 125 -6.98 -9.00 -10.82
C PRO A 125 -7.77 -8.82 -9.52
N ILE A 126 -7.37 -7.82 -8.72
CA ILE A 126 -7.94 -7.66 -7.39
C ILE A 126 -9.44 -7.33 -7.40
N GLY A 127 -9.90 -6.58 -8.41
CA GLY A 127 -11.31 -6.23 -8.50
C GLY A 127 -11.63 -4.94 -7.76
N GLU A 128 -12.69 -4.93 -6.97
CA GLU A 128 -13.22 -3.70 -6.39
C GLU A 128 -12.25 -2.96 -5.47
N THR A 129 -11.36 -3.67 -4.79
CA THR A 129 -10.39 -3.05 -3.89
C THR A 129 -9.08 -2.71 -4.57
N GLY A 130 -8.98 -2.97 -5.87
CA GLY A 130 -7.83 -2.64 -6.69
C GLY A 130 -8.13 -1.51 -7.65
N PRO A 131 -7.34 -1.36 -8.74
CA PRO A 131 -6.41 -2.38 -9.26
C PRO A 131 -5.16 -2.64 -8.41
N LEU A 132 -4.73 -1.69 -7.59
CA LEU A 132 -3.57 -1.88 -6.73
C LEU A 132 -3.98 -1.77 -5.26
N GLN A 133 -3.35 -2.57 -4.43
CA GLN A 133 -3.65 -2.60 -3.00
C GLN A 133 -2.35 -2.79 -2.23
N LEU A 134 -2.19 -2.04 -1.15
CA LEU A 134 -1.06 -2.24 -0.25
C LEU A 134 -1.42 -3.34 0.74
N VAL A 135 -0.60 -4.38 0.78
CA VAL A 135 -0.83 -5.54 1.64
C VAL A 135 0.47 -5.85 2.39
N LEU A 136 0.36 -6.08 3.69
CA LEU A 136 1.50 -6.43 4.53
C LEU A 136 1.21 -7.68 5.34
N THR A 137 2.24 -8.52 5.47
CA THR A 137 2.18 -9.61 6.44
C THR A 137 2.44 -9.06 7.84
N GLY A 138 2.11 -9.84 8.85
CA GLY A 138 2.41 -9.47 10.23
C GLY A 138 1.40 -8.55 10.89
N GLU A 139 0.38 -8.13 10.16
CA GLU A 139 -0.70 -7.33 10.73
C GLU A 139 -1.76 -8.26 11.30
N LYS A 140 -2.21 -8.01 12.51
CA LYS A 140 -3.29 -8.81 13.11
C LYS A 140 -4.62 -8.60 12.39
N ARG A 141 -4.81 -7.40 11.86
CA ARG A 141 -6.00 -7.02 11.10
C ARG A 141 -5.58 -6.23 9.87
N PRO A 142 -6.36 -6.25 8.80
CA PRO A 142 -5.98 -5.52 7.58
C PRO A 142 -6.25 -4.03 7.66
N ALA A 143 -6.25 -3.44 8.85
CA ALA A 143 -6.62 -2.04 9.04
C ALA A 143 -5.65 -1.06 8.37
N ARG A 144 -4.39 -1.46 8.18
CA ARG A 144 -3.40 -0.62 7.50
C ARG A 144 -3.10 -1.05 6.08
N TRP A 145 -3.85 -2.02 5.54
CA TRP A 145 -3.82 -2.27 4.11
C TRP A 145 -4.62 -1.18 3.42
N VAL A 146 -4.18 -0.75 2.27
CA VAL A 146 -4.84 0.35 1.56
C VAL A 146 -5.43 -0.17 0.27
N HIS A 147 -6.76 -0.12 0.17
CA HIS A 147 -7.50 -0.47 -1.04
C HIS A 147 -7.40 0.65 -2.05
N ASN A 148 -7.43 0.31 -3.34
CA ASN A 148 -7.41 1.31 -4.42
C ASN A 148 -6.28 2.31 -4.22
N LEU A 149 -5.08 1.77 -4.03
CA LEU A 149 -3.90 2.57 -3.68
C LEU A 149 -3.54 3.51 -4.82
N VAL A 150 -3.45 4.81 -4.52
CA VAL A 150 -3.16 5.84 -5.53
C VAL A 150 -1.96 6.71 -5.18
N ALA A 151 -1.49 6.70 -3.94
CA ALA A 151 -0.35 7.54 -3.57
C ALA A 151 0.46 6.91 -2.44
N ILE A 152 1.76 7.02 -2.55
CA ILE A 152 2.69 6.75 -1.45
C ILE A 152 3.65 7.94 -1.41
N ARG A 153 3.68 8.63 -0.28
CA ARG A 153 4.57 9.79 -0.09
C ARG A 153 5.59 9.45 0.97
N VAL A 154 6.85 9.50 0.57
CA VAL A 154 7.97 9.27 1.50
C VAL A 154 8.36 10.62 2.10
N ARG A 155 8.43 10.67 3.42
CA ARG A 155 8.71 11.90 4.16
C ARG A 155 9.77 11.66 5.20
N VAL A 156 10.36 12.75 5.69
CA VAL A 156 11.38 12.71 6.73
C VAL A 156 10.80 13.35 7.99
N ALA A 157 10.87 12.64 9.10
CA ALA A 157 10.46 13.20 10.39
C ALA A 157 11.49 14.23 10.84
N GLU A 158 11.01 15.34 11.39
CA GLU A 158 11.88 16.43 11.87
C GLU A 158 11.98 16.44 13.38
#